data_bf8f860b4c33dfc69f03bada5ace6cf3
#
_entry.id   bf8f860b4c33dfc69f03bada5ace6cf3
#
_cell.length_a   1.000
_cell.length_b   1.000
_cell.length_c   1.000
_cell.angle_alpha   90.00
_cell.angle_beta   90.00
_cell.angle_gamma   90.00
#
_symmetry.space_group_name_H-M   'P 1'
#
loop_
_entity.id
_entity.type
_entity.pdbx_description
1 polymer ?
#
loop_
_entity_poly.entity_id
_entity_poly.type
_entity_poly.pdbx_seq_one_letter_code
_entity_poly.pdbx_strand_id
1 'polypeptide(L)'
;MGRRLVYGVVLTGVLAALWLALSGMWWHMIITGLGAASVAASVFLTIRMGVLDGETVPFTNLIRFARYWTWLGGEIFKANIAVVRLALAPDLNIKPVLTRVAADGGSDLARTTFGNSITLTPGTVTVEVEANGFLIHALDECF
;
A
#
# COMPACT_ATOMS: atom_id res chain seq x y z
N MET A 1 -20.47 16.95 -5.51
CA MET A 1 -19.82 17.18 -6.82
C MET A 1 -18.43 17.81 -6.69
N GLY A 2 -18.18 18.74 -5.80
CA GLY A 2 -16.89 19.43 -5.65
C GLY A 2 -15.69 18.53 -5.27
N ARG A 3 -15.84 17.57 -4.37
CA ARG A 3 -14.72 16.71 -3.93
C ARG A 3 -14.16 15.83 -5.05
N ARG A 4 -15.01 15.22 -5.88
CA ARG A 4 -14.55 14.39 -7.03
C ARG A 4 -13.78 15.22 -8.06
N LEU A 5 -14.17 16.48 -8.27
CA LEU A 5 -13.47 17.41 -9.14
C LEU A 5 -12.08 17.75 -8.59
N VAL A 6 -11.98 18.03 -7.30
CA VAL A 6 -10.69 18.30 -6.64
C VAL A 6 -9.75 17.09 -6.75
N TYR A 7 -10.25 15.89 -6.48
CA TYR A 7 -9.43 14.67 -6.60
C TYR A 7 -8.98 14.42 -8.05
N GLY A 8 -9.86 14.65 -9.03
CA GLY A 8 -9.50 14.55 -10.45
C GLY A 8 -8.40 15.53 -10.85
N VAL A 9 -8.49 16.79 -10.39
CA VAL A 9 -7.45 17.81 -10.67
C VAL A 9 -6.12 17.44 -10.02
N VAL A 10 -6.15 17.01 -8.76
CA VAL A 10 -4.93 16.58 -8.05
C VAL A 10 -4.30 15.38 -8.74
N LEU A 11 -5.08 14.36 -9.10
CA LEU A 11 -4.60 13.19 -9.82
C LEU A 11 -3.96 13.57 -11.16
N THR A 12 -4.61 14.45 -11.92
CA THR A 12 -4.07 14.97 -13.19
C THR A 12 -2.73 15.66 -12.97
N GLY A 13 -2.62 16.51 -11.96
CA GLY A 13 -1.38 17.21 -11.63
C GLY A 13 -0.25 16.25 -11.25
N VAL A 14 -0.54 15.27 -10.41
CA VAL A 14 0.44 14.25 -9.99
C VAL A 14 0.91 13.39 -11.17
N LEU A 15 -0.01 12.89 -11.99
CA LEU A 15 0.34 12.08 -13.15
C LEU A 15 1.11 12.88 -14.20
N ALA A 16 0.74 14.14 -14.44
CA ALA A 16 1.47 15.01 -15.35
C ALA A 16 2.88 15.32 -14.84
N ALA A 17 3.03 15.64 -13.56
CA ALA A 17 4.34 15.85 -12.94
C ALA A 17 5.22 14.60 -13.00
N LEU A 18 4.64 13.43 -12.72
CA LEU A 18 5.32 12.15 -12.81
C LEU A 18 5.77 11.86 -14.24
N TRP A 19 4.89 12.08 -15.23
CA TRP A 19 5.23 11.92 -16.64
C TRP A 19 6.39 12.83 -17.04
N LEU A 20 6.34 14.12 -16.69
CA LEU A 20 7.39 15.06 -17.01
C LEU A 20 8.72 14.69 -16.34
N ALA A 21 8.68 14.24 -15.09
CA ALA A 21 9.87 13.81 -14.38
C ALA A 21 10.52 12.55 -14.98
N LEU A 22 9.71 11.58 -15.40
CA LEU A 22 10.21 10.31 -15.95
C LEU A 22 10.58 10.39 -17.43
N SER A 23 9.87 11.20 -18.24
CA SER A 23 10.14 11.28 -19.68
C SER A 23 11.46 11.97 -20.00
N GLY A 24 11.89 12.95 -19.18
CA GLY A 24 13.10 13.73 -19.41
C GLY A 24 13.14 14.50 -20.74
N MET A 25 12.10 14.38 -21.59
CA MET A 25 12.06 14.88 -22.97
C MET A 25 10.83 15.77 -23.20
N TRP A 26 10.56 16.66 -22.27
CA TRP A 26 9.37 17.55 -22.27
C TRP A 26 9.30 18.56 -23.42
N TRP A 27 10.42 18.77 -24.15
CA TRP A 27 10.49 19.60 -25.36
C TRP A 27 10.08 18.86 -26.64
N HIS A 28 9.94 17.52 -26.61
CA HIS A 28 9.50 16.74 -27.75
C HIS A 28 7.96 16.71 -27.85
N MET A 29 7.42 17.41 -28.85
CA MET A 29 5.99 17.59 -29.03
C MET A 29 5.20 16.27 -29.10
N ILE A 30 5.75 15.24 -29.73
CA ILE A 30 5.11 13.90 -29.85
C ILE A 30 5.07 13.22 -28.46
N ILE A 31 6.17 13.23 -27.72
CA ILE A 31 6.27 12.58 -26.41
C ILE A 31 5.34 13.27 -25.40
N THR A 32 5.34 14.60 -25.40
CA THR A 32 4.47 15.40 -24.54
C THR A 32 3.00 15.21 -24.91
N GLY A 33 2.68 15.11 -26.21
CA GLY A 33 1.33 14.83 -26.67
C GLY A 33 0.83 13.44 -26.26
N LEU A 34 1.66 12.40 -26.39
CA LEU A 34 1.35 11.06 -25.91
C LEU A 34 1.20 11.03 -24.38
N GLY A 35 2.03 11.77 -23.66
CA GLY A 35 1.91 11.92 -22.20
C GLY A 35 0.58 12.55 -21.80
N ALA A 36 0.21 13.65 -22.43
CA ALA A 36 -1.06 14.31 -22.15
C ALA A 36 -2.25 13.38 -22.45
N ALA A 37 -2.22 12.66 -23.57
CA ALA A 37 -3.25 11.67 -23.94
C ALA A 37 -3.33 10.53 -22.91
N SER A 38 -2.20 10.01 -22.45
CA SER A 38 -2.13 8.94 -21.42
C SER A 38 -2.68 9.42 -20.08
N VAL A 39 -2.32 10.61 -19.62
CA VAL A 39 -2.84 11.21 -18.40
C VAL A 39 -4.35 11.42 -18.50
N ALA A 40 -4.82 12.00 -19.61
CA ALA A 40 -6.26 12.22 -19.86
C ALA A 40 -7.05 10.90 -19.84
N ALA A 41 -6.55 9.86 -20.52
CA ALA A 41 -7.17 8.54 -20.55
C ALA A 41 -7.21 7.90 -19.17
N SER A 42 -6.12 7.97 -18.39
CA SER A 42 -6.04 7.43 -17.04
C SER A 42 -7.03 8.12 -16.09
N VAL A 43 -7.09 9.44 -16.12
CA VAL A 43 -8.03 10.23 -15.30
C VAL A 43 -9.48 9.94 -15.69
N PHE A 44 -9.77 9.88 -17.00
CA PHE A 44 -11.10 9.54 -17.50
C PHE A 44 -11.56 8.17 -17.03
N LEU A 45 -10.71 7.15 -17.17
CA LEU A 45 -11.01 5.79 -16.72
C LEU A 45 -11.23 5.74 -15.20
N THR A 46 -10.38 6.40 -14.42
CA THR A 46 -10.47 6.44 -12.95
C THR A 46 -11.79 7.08 -12.49
N ILE A 47 -12.20 8.17 -13.14
CA ILE A 47 -13.50 8.82 -12.87
C ILE A 47 -14.66 7.90 -13.25
N ARG A 48 -14.58 7.24 -14.41
CA ARG A 48 -15.64 6.35 -14.90
C ARG A 48 -15.79 5.10 -14.05
N MET A 49 -14.68 4.56 -13.52
CA MET A 49 -14.69 3.39 -12.64
C MET A 49 -15.14 3.74 -11.19
N GLY A 50 -15.31 5.02 -10.87
CA GLY A 50 -15.75 5.45 -9.56
C GLY A 50 -14.72 5.24 -8.43
N VAL A 51 -13.46 5.02 -8.77
CA VAL A 51 -12.37 4.75 -7.83
C VAL A 51 -11.91 6.02 -7.10
N LEU A 52 -12.29 7.21 -7.59
CA LEU A 52 -11.98 8.49 -6.94
C LEU A 52 -12.91 8.74 -5.75
N ASP A 53 -12.56 8.18 -4.63
CA ASP A 53 -13.18 8.47 -3.34
C ASP A 53 -12.19 9.17 -2.38
N GLY A 54 -12.70 9.55 -1.20
CA GLY A 54 -11.89 10.27 -0.22
C GLY A 54 -10.73 9.47 0.39
N GLU A 55 -10.68 8.18 0.13
CA GLU A 55 -9.66 7.28 0.62
C GLU A 55 -8.49 7.14 -0.35
N THR A 56 -8.75 7.31 -1.65
CA THR A 56 -7.74 7.20 -2.72
C THR A 56 -6.69 8.31 -2.67
N VAL A 57 -6.99 9.43 -1.99
CA VAL A 57 -6.07 10.58 -1.89
C VAL A 57 -5.60 10.76 -0.45
N PRO A 58 -4.47 10.20 -0.05
CA PRO A 58 -3.99 10.18 1.34
C PRO A 58 -3.49 11.53 1.86
N PHE A 59 -3.61 12.61 1.08
CA PHE A 59 -3.07 13.93 1.43
C PHE A 59 -3.66 14.55 2.69
N THR A 60 -4.86 14.16 3.10
CA THR A 60 -5.50 14.68 4.33
C THR A 60 -4.84 14.13 5.61
N ASN A 61 -4.10 13.05 5.53
CA ASN A 61 -3.50 12.35 6.66
C ASN A 61 -2.01 12.02 6.46
N LEU A 62 -1.29 12.80 5.67
CA LEU A 62 0.10 12.53 5.30
C LEU A 62 1.02 12.29 6.51
N ILE A 63 0.84 13.06 7.60
CA ILE A 63 1.64 12.90 8.83
C ILE A 63 1.34 11.56 9.51
N ARG A 64 0.05 11.15 9.59
CA ARG A 64 -0.33 9.85 10.16
C ARG A 64 0.21 8.70 9.32
N PHE A 65 0.16 8.86 8.01
CA PHE A 65 0.70 7.90 7.05
C PHE A 65 2.23 7.77 7.19
N ALA A 66 2.96 8.88 7.22
CA ALA A 66 4.41 8.88 7.43
C ALA A 66 4.80 8.23 8.77
N ARG A 67 4.07 8.55 9.86
CA ARG A 67 4.28 7.94 11.17
C ARG A 67 4.03 6.44 11.16
N TYR A 68 2.98 5.99 10.47
CA TYR A 68 2.67 4.57 10.32
C TYR A 68 3.80 3.83 9.59
N TRP A 69 4.28 4.35 8.47
CA TRP A 69 5.36 3.74 7.69
C TRP A 69 6.68 3.70 8.44
N THR A 70 6.99 4.72 9.22
CA THR A 70 8.19 4.74 10.06
C THR A 70 8.12 3.67 11.15
N TRP A 71 6.96 3.53 11.79
CA TRP A 71 6.71 2.47 12.76
C TRP A 71 6.80 1.08 12.11
N LEU A 72 6.13 0.87 10.99
CA LEU A 72 6.16 -0.39 10.24
C LEU A 72 7.59 -0.78 9.82
N GLY A 73 8.39 0.17 9.37
CA GLY A 73 9.80 -0.06 9.05
C GLY A 73 10.59 -0.59 10.24
N GLY A 74 10.32 -0.09 11.44
CA GLY A 74 10.88 -0.60 12.69
C GLY A 74 10.45 -2.03 13.01
N GLU A 75 9.16 -2.37 12.81
CA GLU A 75 8.66 -3.73 13.03
C GLU A 75 9.24 -4.72 12.00
N ILE A 76 9.31 -4.33 10.72
CA ILE A 76 9.96 -5.15 9.68
C ILE A 76 11.42 -5.43 10.05
N PHE A 77 12.15 -4.43 10.56
CA PHE A 77 13.55 -4.63 10.96
C PHE A 77 13.69 -5.62 12.12
N LYS A 78 12.84 -5.52 13.16
CA LYS A 78 12.81 -6.47 14.29
C LYS A 78 12.48 -7.89 13.81
N ALA A 79 11.47 -8.03 12.96
CA ALA A 79 11.06 -9.32 12.40
C ALA A 79 12.16 -9.95 11.53
N ASN A 80 12.89 -9.17 10.74
CA ASN A 80 14.05 -9.65 10.00
C ASN A 80 15.10 -10.26 10.94
N ILE A 81 15.41 -9.59 12.06
CA ILE A 81 16.37 -10.11 13.05
C ILE A 81 15.86 -11.42 13.65
N ALA A 82 14.55 -11.51 13.97
CA ALA A 82 13.94 -12.71 14.51
C ALA A 82 14.04 -13.89 13.53
N VAL A 83 13.68 -13.68 12.26
CA VAL A 83 13.79 -14.72 11.20
C VAL A 83 15.24 -15.14 10.98
N VAL A 84 16.19 -14.21 10.95
CA VAL A 84 17.63 -14.52 10.80
C VAL A 84 18.13 -15.35 11.99
N ARG A 85 17.74 -15.01 13.20
CA ARG A 85 18.11 -15.78 14.41
C ARG A 85 17.55 -17.20 14.34
N LEU A 86 16.29 -17.34 13.89
CA LEU A 86 15.66 -18.65 13.72
C LEU A 86 16.37 -19.48 12.65
N ALA A 87 16.69 -18.87 11.52
CA ALA A 87 17.39 -19.52 10.40
C ALA A 87 18.84 -19.95 10.74
N LEU A 88 19.49 -19.24 11.64
CA LEU A 88 20.85 -19.55 12.11
C LEU A 88 20.87 -20.43 13.35
N ALA A 89 19.71 -20.77 13.92
CA ALA A 89 19.64 -21.65 15.08
C ALA A 89 20.09 -23.08 14.70
N PRO A 90 20.87 -23.76 15.56
CA PRO A 90 21.31 -25.11 15.31
C PRO A 90 20.14 -26.10 15.20
N ASP A 91 19.09 -25.86 15.96
CA ASP A 91 17.85 -26.64 15.98
C ASP A 91 16.71 -25.82 15.35
N LEU A 92 16.33 -26.17 14.12
CA LEU A 92 15.19 -25.58 13.39
C LEU A 92 13.88 -26.11 14.00
N ASN A 93 13.53 -25.69 15.20
CA ASN A 93 12.26 -26.02 15.83
C ASN A 93 11.21 -24.96 15.48
N ILE A 94 10.77 -24.95 14.22
CA ILE A 94 9.75 -24.05 13.69
C ILE A 94 8.38 -24.65 13.98
N LYS A 95 7.47 -23.85 14.56
CA LYS A 95 6.07 -24.21 14.81
C LYS A 95 5.13 -23.29 14.06
N PRO A 96 4.87 -23.57 12.77
CA PRO A 96 3.96 -22.74 11.99
C PRO A 96 2.57 -22.72 12.59
N VAL A 97 1.99 -21.55 12.69
CA VAL A 97 0.66 -21.32 13.26
C VAL A 97 -0.21 -20.58 12.27
N LEU A 98 -1.47 -21.02 12.19
CA LEU A 98 -2.53 -20.29 11.50
C LEU A 98 -3.42 -19.64 12.56
N THR A 99 -3.42 -18.32 12.63
CA THR A 99 -4.14 -17.56 13.66
C THR A 99 -5.12 -16.56 13.04
N ARG A 100 -6.22 -16.30 13.76
CA ARG A 100 -7.15 -15.25 13.41
C ARG A 100 -6.95 -14.05 14.30
N VAL A 101 -6.72 -12.90 13.67
CA VAL A 101 -6.60 -11.61 14.37
C VAL A 101 -7.86 -10.80 14.07
N ALA A 102 -8.62 -10.50 15.11
CA ALA A 102 -9.77 -9.63 14.99
C ALA A 102 -9.32 -8.20 14.70
N ALA A 103 -9.91 -7.58 13.69
CA ALA A 103 -9.71 -6.19 13.35
C ALA A 103 -11.06 -5.61 12.88
N ASP A 104 -11.82 -5.14 13.86
CA ASP A 104 -13.11 -4.53 13.62
C ASP A 104 -12.94 -3.07 13.19
N GLY A 105 -13.63 -2.73 12.11
CA GLY A 105 -13.70 -1.36 11.60
C GLY A 105 -12.49 -0.95 10.73
N GLY A 106 -12.58 0.27 10.26
CA GLY A 106 -11.62 0.84 9.32
C GLY A 106 -12.16 0.86 7.89
N SER A 107 -11.55 1.72 7.08
CA SER A 107 -11.85 1.80 5.66
C SER A 107 -11.21 0.63 4.90
N ASP A 108 -11.67 0.36 3.69
CA ASP A 108 -11.12 -0.69 2.84
C ASP A 108 -9.62 -0.46 2.58
N LEU A 109 -9.22 0.81 2.45
CA LEU A 109 -7.81 1.19 2.33
C LEU A 109 -7.02 0.84 3.60
N ALA A 110 -7.56 1.13 4.79
CA ALA A 110 -6.89 0.83 6.05
C ALA A 110 -6.73 -0.70 6.23
N ARG A 111 -7.77 -1.48 5.92
CA ARG A 111 -7.75 -2.94 5.97
C ARG A 111 -6.73 -3.53 5.00
N THR A 112 -6.74 -3.06 3.74
CA THR A 112 -5.78 -3.50 2.73
C THR A 112 -4.35 -3.15 3.13
N THR A 113 -4.13 -1.93 3.63
CA THR A 113 -2.82 -1.49 4.10
C THR A 113 -2.33 -2.35 5.26
N PHE A 114 -3.20 -2.67 6.23
CA PHE A 114 -2.84 -3.51 7.37
C PHE A 114 -2.53 -4.95 6.96
N GLY A 115 -3.35 -5.58 6.11
CA GLY A 115 -3.10 -6.92 5.58
C GLY A 115 -1.78 -7.01 4.79
N ASN A 116 -1.50 -6.00 3.96
CA ASN A 116 -0.23 -5.89 3.25
C ASN A 116 0.95 -5.70 4.21
N SER A 117 0.78 -4.93 5.28
CA SER A 117 1.84 -4.71 6.27
C SER A 117 2.21 -5.98 7.03
N ILE A 118 1.23 -6.84 7.34
CA ILE A 118 1.47 -8.17 7.92
C ILE A 118 2.31 -9.01 6.94
N THR A 119 1.94 -9.02 5.66
CA THR A 119 2.66 -9.79 4.63
C THR A 119 4.06 -9.24 4.34
N LEU A 120 4.26 -7.93 4.48
CA LEU A 120 5.58 -7.29 4.36
C LEU A 120 6.49 -7.58 5.55
N THR A 121 5.92 -7.99 6.69
CA THR A 121 6.69 -8.35 7.88
C THR A 121 7.19 -9.77 7.74
N PRO A 122 8.52 -10.01 7.73
CA PRO A 122 9.08 -11.35 7.61
C PRO A 122 8.58 -12.30 8.69
N GLY A 123 8.23 -13.51 8.27
CA GLY A 123 7.69 -14.53 9.17
C GLY A 123 6.17 -14.57 9.24
N THR A 124 5.47 -13.63 8.60
CA THR A 124 4.00 -13.61 8.57
C THR A 124 3.44 -13.41 7.18
N VAL A 125 2.28 -14.00 6.90
CA VAL A 125 1.54 -13.83 5.63
C VAL A 125 0.05 -13.75 5.92
N THR A 126 -0.60 -12.76 5.37
CA THR A 126 -2.06 -12.67 5.37
C THR A 126 -2.61 -13.65 4.34
N VAL A 127 -3.33 -14.66 4.80
CA VAL A 127 -3.93 -15.71 3.97
C VAL A 127 -5.30 -15.28 3.47
N GLU A 128 -6.10 -14.67 4.35
CA GLU A 128 -7.45 -14.24 4.02
C GLU A 128 -7.83 -12.97 4.78
N VAL A 129 -8.58 -12.11 4.11
CA VAL A 129 -9.18 -10.91 4.72
C VAL A 129 -10.65 -11.21 4.99
N GLU A 130 -10.96 -11.50 6.24
CA GLU A 130 -12.33 -11.80 6.70
C GLU A 130 -13.09 -10.50 7.01
N ALA A 131 -14.42 -10.56 7.10
CA ALA A 131 -15.24 -9.38 7.41
C ALA A 131 -14.83 -8.70 8.72
N ASN A 132 -14.47 -9.46 9.74
CA ASN A 132 -14.16 -8.98 11.10
C ASN A 132 -12.68 -9.20 11.48
N GLY A 133 -11.79 -9.48 10.52
CA GLY A 133 -10.40 -9.72 10.85
C GLY A 133 -9.55 -10.23 9.71
N PHE A 134 -8.48 -10.89 10.08
CA PHE A 134 -7.50 -11.46 9.16
C PHE A 134 -7.12 -12.87 9.59
N LEU A 135 -7.07 -13.79 8.64
CA LEU A 135 -6.44 -15.08 8.81
C LEU A 135 -4.98 -14.95 8.43
N ILE A 136 -4.08 -15.19 9.38
CA ILE A 136 -2.65 -14.99 9.24
C ILE A 136 -1.94 -16.32 9.45
N HIS A 137 -1.00 -16.61 8.56
CA HIS A 137 -0.03 -17.69 8.76
C HIS A 137 1.25 -17.08 9.31
N ALA A 138 1.69 -17.53 10.48
CA ALA A 138 2.95 -17.16 11.09
C ALA A 138 3.93 -18.34 11.04
N LEU A 139 5.20 -18.01 10.80
CA LEU A 139 6.29 -19.00 10.74
C LEU A 139 6.52 -19.70 12.07
N ASP A 140 6.28 -19.00 13.17
CA ASP A 140 6.40 -19.53 14.52
C ASP A 140 5.42 -18.78 15.46
N GLU A 141 5.10 -19.36 16.61
CA GLU A 141 4.19 -18.79 17.62
C GLU A 141 4.67 -17.43 18.19
N CYS A 142 5.93 -17.07 18.00
CA CYS A 142 6.51 -15.83 18.49
C CYS A 142 6.41 -14.64 17.50
N PHE A 143 5.82 -14.83 16.31
CA PHE A 143 5.61 -13.80 15.31
C PHE A 143 4.24 -13.16 15.35
#